data_717ef9b5583c2d24bf189f2b4d03cbaf
#
_entry.id   717ef9b5583c2d24bf189f2b4d03cbaf
#
_cell.length_a   1.000
_cell.length_b   1.000
_cell.length_c   1.000
_cell.angle_alpha   90.00
_cell.angle_beta   90.00
_cell.angle_gamma   90.00
#
_symmetry.space_group_name_H-M   'P 1'
#
loop_
_entity.id
_entity.type
_entity.pdbx_description
1 polymer ?
#
loop_
_entity_poly.entity_id
_entity_poly.type
_entity_poly.pdbx_seq_one_letter_code
_entity_poly.pdbx_strand_id
1 'polypeptide(L)'
;MERPRYIAVEGPVGAGKSALAQALAERLGARLIAEAAEENPFLRGFYADRKKYAFQAQLFFLLSRFQQQQALFQQDLFSQSTVADYLFARDRIFASLTLAPEELGLYDRVYELLGPRVVRPDLVVYLQARTDVLLARVRRRGRDFERSIDGPWLDALARAYNDFFFHYDETPLLVVNASDVDLEGNPEDVEALIAVIRKHRKGRQHYVPLGTRPY
;
A
#
# COMPACT_ATOMS: atom_id res chain seq x y z
N MET A 1 -12.77 16.75 16.67
CA MET A 1 -12.66 15.95 15.44
C MET A 1 -12.46 14.51 15.84
N GLU A 2 -13.29 13.61 15.36
CA GLU A 2 -13.17 12.18 15.63
C GLU A 2 -11.89 11.58 15.07
N ARG A 3 -11.43 10.48 15.66
CA ARG A 3 -10.26 9.73 15.15
C ARG A 3 -10.63 9.07 13.82
N PRO A 4 -9.69 8.93 12.85
CA PRO A 4 -9.96 8.20 11.62
C PRO A 4 -10.36 6.76 11.96
N ARG A 5 -11.45 6.30 11.35
CA ARG A 5 -12.01 4.96 11.56
C ARG A 5 -11.44 3.95 10.57
N TYR A 6 -11.12 4.42 9.37
CA TYR A 6 -10.47 3.60 8.35
C TYR A 6 -9.18 4.28 7.88
N ILE A 7 -8.04 3.62 8.12
CA ILE A 7 -6.70 4.06 7.72
C ILE A 7 -6.17 3.08 6.68
N ALA A 8 -5.74 3.58 5.53
CA ALA A 8 -5.02 2.79 4.53
C ALA A 8 -3.53 3.13 4.57
N VAL A 9 -2.68 2.12 4.68
CA VAL A 9 -1.23 2.25 4.58
C VAL A 9 -0.81 1.80 3.18
N GLU A 10 -0.14 2.68 2.44
CA GLU A 10 0.24 2.41 1.06
C GLU A 10 1.72 2.74 0.78
N GLY A 11 2.27 2.18 -0.30
CA GLY A 11 3.65 2.40 -0.74
C GLY A 11 4.18 1.27 -1.64
N PRO A 12 5.30 1.44 -2.31
CA PRO A 12 5.88 0.42 -3.17
C PRO A 12 6.29 -0.85 -2.39
N VAL A 13 6.64 -1.90 -3.14
CA VAL A 13 7.15 -3.15 -2.56
C VAL A 13 8.41 -2.86 -1.74
N GLY A 14 8.49 -3.37 -0.51
CA GLY A 14 9.60 -3.10 0.41
C GLY A 14 9.47 -1.82 1.25
N ALA A 15 8.40 -1.03 1.12
CA ALA A 15 8.22 0.21 1.89
C ALA A 15 7.93 0.00 3.39
N GLY A 16 7.51 -1.22 3.81
CA GLY A 16 7.17 -1.52 5.21
C GLY A 16 5.68 -1.40 5.55
N LYS A 17 4.80 -1.42 4.55
CA LYS A 17 3.34 -1.29 4.72
C LYS A 17 2.76 -2.22 5.77
N SER A 18 2.99 -3.52 5.61
CA SER A 18 2.37 -4.54 6.48
C SER A 18 2.84 -4.41 7.94
N ALA A 19 4.13 -4.09 8.16
CA ALA A 19 4.66 -3.85 9.50
C ALA A 19 3.98 -2.65 10.17
N LEU A 20 3.87 -1.52 9.46
CA LEU A 20 3.19 -0.34 9.99
C LEU A 20 1.70 -0.58 10.19
N ALA A 21 1.02 -1.23 9.25
CA ALA A 21 -0.42 -1.50 9.36
C ALA A 21 -0.72 -2.41 10.55
N GLN A 22 0.09 -3.43 10.78
CA GLN A 22 -0.03 -4.31 11.95
C GLN A 22 0.18 -3.53 13.25
N ALA A 23 1.26 -2.77 13.36
CA ALA A 23 1.55 -1.97 14.55
C ALA A 23 0.45 -0.94 14.84
N LEU A 24 -0.09 -0.28 13.80
CA LEU A 24 -1.22 0.63 13.92
C LEU A 24 -2.47 -0.08 14.43
N ALA A 25 -2.81 -1.25 13.86
CA ALA A 25 -3.97 -2.01 14.26
C ALA A 25 -3.89 -2.40 15.74
N GLU A 26 -2.75 -2.90 16.20
CA GLU A 26 -2.51 -3.26 17.60
C GLU A 26 -2.63 -2.04 18.53
N ARG A 27 -1.97 -0.93 18.20
CA ARG A 27 -1.98 0.29 19.04
C ARG A 27 -3.31 1.04 19.06
N LEU A 28 -4.14 0.86 18.05
CA LEU A 28 -5.47 1.49 17.97
C LEU A 28 -6.59 0.56 18.44
N GLY A 29 -6.31 -0.72 18.70
CA GLY A 29 -7.33 -1.75 18.90
C GLY A 29 -8.20 -1.90 17.66
N ALA A 30 -7.61 -1.71 16.47
CA ALA A 30 -8.30 -1.72 15.20
C ALA A 30 -8.22 -3.10 14.53
N ARG A 31 -9.18 -3.37 13.65
CA ARG A 31 -9.11 -4.54 12.76
C ARG A 31 -8.05 -4.33 11.69
N LEU A 32 -7.19 -5.31 11.49
CA LEU A 32 -6.25 -5.35 10.36
C LEU A 32 -6.89 -6.03 9.15
N ILE A 33 -6.76 -5.40 7.98
CA ILE A 33 -7.03 -6.01 6.68
C ILE A 33 -5.70 -6.07 5.93
N ALA A 34 -5.12 -7.26 5.92
CA ALA A 34 -3.88 -7.54 5.23
C ALA A 34 -4.12 -8.01 3.79
N GLU A 35 -3.23 -7.60 2.90
CA GLU A 35 -3.21 -8.13 1.54
C GLU A 35 -2.73 -9.59 1.56
N ALA A 36 -3.58 -10.50 1.08
CA ALA A 36 -3.23 -11.91 0.92
C ALA A 36 -2.56 -12.16 -0.44
N ALA A 37 -1.40 -11.53 -0.68
CA ALA A 37 -0.72 -11.60 -1.97
C ALA A 37 -0.39 -13.04 -2.40
N GLU A 38 -0.09 -13.91 -1.45
CA GLU A 38 0.30 -15.30 -1.70
C GLU A 38 -0.88 -16.18 -2.16
N GLU A 39 -2.13 -15.74 -1.96
CA GLU A 39 -3.33 -16.41 -2.47
C GLU A 39 -3.51 -16.22 -3.98
N ASN A 40 -2.79 -15.27 -4.60
CA ASN A 40 -2.86 -15.05 -6.03
C ASN A 40 -2.11 -16.16 -6.78
N PRO A 41 -2.81 -17.04 -7.51
CA PRO A 41 -2.20 -18.18 -8.19
C PRO A 41 -1.28 -17.75 -9.34
N PHE A 42 -1.44 -16.53 -9.83
CA PHE A 42 -0.65 -15.97 -10.93
C PHE A 42 0.59 -15.21 -10.47
N LEU A 43 0.75 -14.95 -9.15
CA LEU A 43 1.81 -14.11 -8.63
C LEU A 43 3.21 -14.61 -8.95
N ARG A 44 3.46 -15.91 -8.79
CA ARG A 44 4.76 -16.52 -9.14
C ARG A 44 5.05 -16.41 -10.63
N GLY A 45 4.03 -16.68 -11.46
CA GLY A 45 4.11 -16.51 -12.92
C GLY A 45 4.38 -15.06 -13.31
N PHE A 46 3.71 -14.11 -12.69
CA PHE A 46 3.91 -12.68 -12.92
C PHE A 46 5.36 -12.23 -12.66
N TYR A 47 5.97 -12.67 -11.59
CA TYR A 47 7.37 -12.33 -11.32
C TYR A 47 8.35 -13.05 -12.24
N ALA A 48 8.01 -14.24 -12.77
CA ALA A 48 8.82 -14.98 -13.74
C ALA A 48 8.69 -14.40 -15.16
N ASP A 49 7.48 -14.09 -15.59
CA ASP A 49 7.16 -13.53 -16.92
C ASP A 49 5.99 -12.54 -16.80
N ARG A 50 6.32 -11.27 -16.56
CA ARG A 50 5.34 -10.21 -16.36
C ARG A 50 4.41 -10.04 -17.55
N LYS A 51 4.92 -10.11 -18.78
CA LYS A 51 4.11 -9.91 -19.98
C LYS A 51 3.02 -10.98 -20.11
N LYS A 52 3.32 -12.21 -19.75
CA LYS A 52 2.40 -13.33 -19.89
C LYS A 52 1.32 -13.37 -18.80
N TYR A 53 1.67 -12.97 -17.57
CA TYR A 53 0.80 -13.17 -16.40
C TYR A 53 0.29 -11.88 -15.77
N ALA A 54 0.66 -10.71 -16.30
CA ALA A 54 0.28 -9.43 -15.71
C ALA A 54 -1.24 -9.27 -15.62
N PHE A 55 -1.97 -9.50 -16.72
CA PHE A 55 -3.41 -9.28 -16.74
C PHE A 55 -4.14 -10.17 -15.71
N GLN A 56 -3.84 -11.45 -15.68
CA GLN A 56 -4.46 -12.40 -14.75
C GLN A 56 -4.11 -12.03 -13.29
N ALA A 57 -2.86 -11.66 -13.03
CA ALA A 57 -2.41 -11.29 -11.69
C ALA A 57 -3.09 -10.00 -11.20
N GLN A 58 -3.16 -8.97 -12.04
CA GLN A 58 -3.79 -7.69 -11.69
C GLN A 58 -5.31 -7.84 -11.53
N LEU A 59 -5.96 -8.59 -12.41
CA LEU A 59 -7.40 -8.82 -12.30
C LEU A 59 -7.76 -9.63 -11.04
N PHE A 60 -6.95 -10.63 -10.66
CA PHE A 60 -7.13 -11.37 -9.42
C PHE A 60 -7.01 -10.44 -8.20
N PHE A 61 -5.98 -9.59 -8.15
CA PHE A 61 -5.81 -8.64 -7.06
C PHE A 61 -6.97 -7.66 -6.96
N LEU A 62 -7.42 -7.10 -8.08
CA LEU A 62 -8.56 -6.19 -8.12
C LEU A 62 -9.82 -6.83 -7.53
N LEU A 63 -10.15 -8.05 -7.96
CA LEU A 63 -11.34 -8.76 -7.49
C LEU A 63 -11.22 -9.18 -6.02
N SER A 64 -10.05 -9.67 -5.59
CA SER A 64 -9.80 -10.06 -4.20
C SER A 64 -9.95 -8.86 -3.26
N ARG A 65 -9.34 -7.72 -3.60
CA ARG A 65 -9.48 -6.48 -2.81
C ARG A 65 -10.92 -5.97 -2.80
N PHE A 66 -11.60 -6.06 -3.95
CA PHE A 66 -13.00 -5.69 -4.00
C PHE A 66 -13.85 -6.56 -3.05
N GLN A 67 -13.65 -7.86 -3.01
CA GLN A 67 -14.33 -8.77 -2.06
C GLN A 67 -14.04 -8.37 -0.60
N GLN A 68 -12.77 -8.05 -0.27
CA GLN A 68 -12.41 -7.57 1.06
C GLN A 68 -13.14 -6.24 1.40
N GLN A 69 -13.25 -5.32 0.44
CA GLN A 69 -13.97 -4.06 0.61
C GLN A 69 -15.48 -4.27 0.81
N GLN A 70 -16.09 -5.24 0.11
CA GLN A 70 -17.50 -5.58 0.34
C GLN A 70 -17.74 -6.13 1.75
N ALA A 71 -16.82 -6.93 2.27
CA ALA A 71 -16.90 -7.40 3.65
C ALA A 71 -16.78 -6.26 4.69
N LEU A 72 -16.02 -5.21 4.36
CA LEU A 72 -15.96 -3.98 5.17
C LEU A 72 -17.29 -3.22 5.15
N PHE A 73 -17.90 -3.10 3.98
CA PHE A 73 -19.17 -2.38 3.83
C PHE A 73 -20.32 -3.05 4.58
N GLN A 74 -20.31 -4.38 4.66
CA GLN A 74 -21.34 -5.16 5.36
C GLN A 74 -21.15 -5.18 6.89
N GLN A 75 -19.93 -4.94 7.35
CA GLN A 75 -19.64 -4.88 8.78
C GLN A 75 -19.84 -3.45 9.28
N ASP A 76 -20.41 -3.34 10.46
CA ASP A 76 -20.66 -2.04 11.11
C ASP A 76 -19.33 -1.28 11.33
N LEU A 77 -18.96 -0.43 10.36
CA LEU A 77 -17.81 0.48 10.46
C LEU A 77 -17.92 1.41 11.68
N PHE A 78 -19.08 1.43 12.35
CA PHE A 78 -19.31 2.27 13.51
C PHE A 78 -18.80 1.65 14.81
N SER A 79 -18.53 0.34 14.85
CA SER A 79 -18.15 -0.36 16.08
C SER A 79 -16.63 -0.47 16.28
N GLN A 80 -15.82 -0.57 15.22
CA GLN A 80 -14.38 -0.77 15.34
C GLN A 80 -13.60 -0.06 14.22
N SER A 81 -12.49 0.61 14.58
CA SER A 81 -11.57 1.17 13.61
C SER A 81 -10.90 0.07 12.77
N THR A 82 -10.54 0.40 11.53
CA THR A 82 -9.92 -0.52 10.58
C THR A 82 -8.61 0.05 10.04
N VAL A 83 -7.61 -0.80 9.90
CA VAL A 83 -6.36 -0.48 9.22
C VAL A 83 -6.16 -1.48 8.09
N ALA A 84 -5.93 -0.99 6.86
CA ALA A 84 -5.57 -1.83 5.72
C ALA A 84 -4.12 -1.58 5.29
N ASP A 85 -3.42 -2.61 4.84
CA ASP A 85 -2.06 -2.48 4.30
C ASP A 85 -2.05 -2.27 2.78
N TYR A 86 -3.18 -1.79 2.24
CA TYR A 86 -3.34 -1.38 0.86
C TYR A 86 -4.40 -0.28 0.71
N LEU A 87 -4.29 0.47 -0.38
CA LEU A 87 -5.33 1.35 -0.92
C LEU A 87 -5.91 0.71 -2.19
N PHE A 88 -7.24 0.67 -2.35
CA PHE A 88 -7.87 0.06 -3.55
C PHE A 88 -7.35 0.67 -4.86
N ALA A 89 -7.14 1.99 -4.90
CA ALA A 89 -6.60 2.70 -6.05
C ALA A 89 -5.17 2.26 -6.46
N ARG A 90 -4.43 1.59 -5.58
CA ARG A 90 -3.10 1.01 -5.86
C ARG A 90 -3.11 0.06 -7.06
N ASP A 91 -4.19 -0.69 -7.26
CA ASP A 91 -4.27 -1.66 -8.35
C ASP A 91 -4.00 -1.03 -9.69
N ARG A 92 -4.53 0.18 -9.91
CA ARG A 92 -4.33 0.91 -11.15
C ARG A 92 -2.87 1.34 -11.36
N ILE A 93 -2.10 1.58 -10.29
CA ILE A 93 -0.66 1.89 -10.39
C ILE A 93 0.09 0.71 -10.99
N PHE A 94 -0.16 -0.50 -10.48
CA PHE A 94 0.47 -1.71 -11.03
C PHE A 94 -0.04 -2.05 -12.43
N ALA A 95 -1.34 -1.94 -12.66
CA ALA A 95 -1.95 -2.20 -13.96
C ALA A 95 -1.34 -1.31 -15.04
N SER A 96 -1.22 0.00 -14.80
CA SER A 96 -0.64 0.95 -15.76
C SER A 96 0.83 0.69 -16.10
N LEU A 97 1.59 0.05 -15.20
CA LEU A 97 3.00 -0.28 -15.42
C LEU A 97 3.21 -1.62 -16.11
N THR A 98 2.24 -2.51 -16.06
CA THR A 98 2.46 -3.92 -16.40
C THR A 98 1.57 -4.43 -17.53
N LEU A 99 0.42 -3.81 -17.78
CA LEU A 99 -0.53 -4.24 -18.79
C LEU A 99 -0.25 -3.60 -20.16
N ALA A 100 -0.50 -4.36 -21.22
CA ALA A 100 -0.57 -3.81 -22.56
C ALA A 100 -1.77 -2.85 -22.71
N PRO A 101 -1.78 -1.91 -23.67
CA PRO A 101 -2.84 -0.91 -23.79
C PRO A 101 -4.25 -1.50 -23.88
N GLU A 102 -4.43 -2.61 -24.62
CA GLU A 102 -5.71 -3.29 -24.78
C GLU A 102 -6.17 -3.97 -23.46
N GLU A 103 -5.23 -4.58 -22.75
CA GLU A 103 -5.47 -5.19 -21.43
C GLU A 103 -5.81 -4.13 -20.40
N LEU A 104 -5.08 -3.01 -20.41
CA LEU A 104 -5.33 -1.89 -19.51
C LEU A 104 -6.72 -1.29 -19.77
N GLY A 105 -7.13 -1.13 -21.03
CA GLY A 105 -8.46 -0.66 -21.37
C GLY A 105 -9.58 -1.57 -20.85
N LEU A 106 -9.38 -2.89 -20.89
CA LEU A 106 -10.34 -3.84 -20.31
C LEU A 106 -10.31 -3.80 -18.78
N TYR A 107 -9.13 -3.73 -18.20
CA TYR A 107 -8.93 -3.61 -16.75
C TYR A 107 -9.63 -2.35 -16.21
N ASP A 108 -9.44 -1.19 -16.85
CA ASP A 108 -10.03 0.08 -16.43
C ASP A 108 -11.58 0.02 -16.44
N ARG A 109 -12.19 -0.64 -17.41
CA ARG A 109 -13.64 -0.85 -17.42
C ARG A 109 -14.13 -1.66 -16.22
N VAL A 110 -13.40 -2.72 -15.85
CA VAL A 110 -13.74 -3.50 -14.65
C VAL A 110 -13.53 -2.65 -13.39
N TYR A 111 -12.43 -1.93 -13.30
CA TYR A 111 -12.10 -1.05 -12.17
C TYR A 111 -13.19 0.02 -11.95
N GLU A 112 -13.67 0.68 -13.03
CA GLU A 112 -14.72 1.69 -12.98
C GLU A 112 -16.07 1.13 -12.51
N LEU A 113 -16.39 -0.10 -12.88
CA LEU A 113 -17.62 -0.77 -12.41
C LEU A 113 -17.60 -1.09 -10.91
N LEU A 114 -16.41 -1.35 -10.36
CA LEU A 114 -16.23 -1.73 -8.96
C LEU A 114 -16.01 -0.51 -8.04
N GLY A 115 -15.35 0.54 -8.54
CA GLY A 115 -14.94 1.70 -7.76
C GLY A 115 -16.03 2.38 -6.92
N PRO A 116 -17.27 2.60 -7.44
CA PRO A 116 -18.34 3.24 -6.68
C PRO A 116 -18.79 2.46 -5.42
N ARG A 117 -18.40 1.20 -5.29
CA ARG A 117 -18.77 0.32 -4.18
C ARG A 117 -17.63 0.09 -3.19
N VAL A 118 -16.56 0.87 -3.29
CA VAL A 118 -15.38 0.78 -2.41
C VAL A 118 -15.48 1.80 -1.29
N VAL A 119 -15.15 1.37 -0.08
CA VAL A 119 -15.10 2.28 1.08
C VAL A 119 -13.85 3.15 0.98
N ARG A 120 -14.04 4.48 1.08
CA ARG A 120 -12.92 5.42 1.11
C ARG A 120 -12.30 5.47 2.51
N PRO A 121 -10.97 5.44 2.63
CA PRO A 121 -10.33 5.64 3.93
C PRO A 121 -10.50 7.08 4.43
N ASP A 122 -10.53 7.26 5.75
CA ASP A 122 -10.50 8.58 6.38
C ASP A 122 -9.10 9.20 6.37
N LEU A 123 -8.07 8.36 6.21
CA LEU A 123 -6.67 8.75 6.15
C LEU A 123 -5.88 7.75 5.32
N VAL A 124 -5.06 8.26 4.41
CA VAL A 124 -4.04 7.48 3.71
C VAL A 124 -2.66 7.84 4.26
N VAL A 125 -1.88 6.81 4.60
CA VAL A 125 -0.46 6.92 4.98
C VAL A 125 0.38 6.34 3.84
N TYR A 126 1.04 7.21 3.08
CA TYR A 126 1.90 6.82 1.98
C TYR A 126 3.35 6.73 2.44
N LEU A 127 3.93 5.52 2.40
CA LEU A 127 5.32 5.26 2.71
C LEU A 127 6.17 5.42 1.45
N GLN A 128 6.95 6.48 1.38
CA GLN A 128 7.89 6.77 0.31
C GLN A 128 9.31 6.37 0.75
N ALA A 129 10.04 5.64 -0.09
CA ALA A 129 11.44 5.31 0.19
C ALA A 129 12.28 5.27 -1.08
N ARG A 130 13.60 5.45 -0.92
CA ARG A 130 14.57 5.34 -2.01
C ARG A 130 14.61 3.91 -2.56
N THR A 131 14.86 3.79 -3.85
CA THR A 131 14.89 2.49 -4.56
C THR A 131 15.93 1.52 -4.00
N ASP A 132 17.11 2.02 -3.60
CA ASP A 132 18.16 1.22 -2.97
C ASP A 132 17.69 0.60 -1.64
N VAL A 133 16.98 1.37 -0.82
CA VAL A 133 16.40 0.92 0.44
C VAL A 133 15.29 -0.10 0.21
N LEU A 134 14.39 0.16 -0.74
CA LEU A 134 13.33 -0.77 -1.10
C LEU A 134 13.90 -2.11 -1.54
N LEU A 135 14.90 -2.09 -2.43
CA LEU A 135 15.55 -3.30 -2.94
C LEU A 135 16.26 -4.09 -1.84
N ALA A 136 16.96 -3.39 -0.93
CA ALA A 136 17.62 -4.02 0.22
C ALA A 136 16.60 -4.73 1.15
N ARG A 137 15.45 -4.09 1.41
CA ARG A 137 14.37 -4.66 2.23
C ARG A 137 13.70 -5.86 1.56
N VAL A 138 13.44 -5.79 0.24
CA VAL A 138 12.91 -6.93 -0.53
C VAL A 138 13.86 -8.12 -0.46
N ARG A 139 15.15 -7.91 -0.66
CA ARG A 139 16.17 -8.95 -0.57
C ARG A 139 16.28 -9.55 0.84
N ARG A 140 16.24 -8.70 1.88
CA ARG A 140 16.26 -9.14 3.29
C ARG A 140 15.07 -10.01 3.64
N ARG A 141 13.87 -9.66 3.13
CA ARG A 141 12.64 -10.43 3.33
C ARG A 141 12.70 -11.83 2.70
N GLY A 142 13.41 -11.97 1.57
CA GLY A 142 13.80 -13.27 1.03
C GLY A 142 12.67 -14.11 0.42
N ARG A 143 11.56 -13.51 -0.02
CA ARG A 143 10.50 -14.24 -0.70
C ARG A 143 10.97 -14.73 -2.07
N ASP A 144 10.86 -16.04 -2.33
CA ASP A 144 11.40 -16.68 -3.54
C ASP A 144 10.89 -16.05 -4.84
N PHE A 145 9.60 -15.72 -4.91
CA PHE A 145 8.99 -15.13 -6.10
C PHE A 145 9.43 -13.66 -6.34
N GLU A 146 9.96 -12.98 -5.32
CA GLU A 146 10.45 -11.60 -5.44
C GLU A 146 11.92 -11.51 -5.90
N ARG A 147 12.62 -12.62 -6.07
CA ARG A 147 14.05 -12.64 -6.49
C ARG A 147 14.29 -11.97 -7.84
N SER A 148 13.29 -11.94 -8.71
CA SER A 148 13.35 -11.28 -10.03
C SER A 148 13.08 -9.77 -9.99
N ILE A 149 12.83 -9.20 -8.80
CA ILE A 149 12.68 -7.76 -8.64
C ILE A 149 14.04 -7.11 -8.77
N ASP A 150 14.20 -6.28 -9.81
CA ASP A 150 15.41 -5.51 -10.06
C ASP A 150 15.21 -4.01 -9.70
N GLY A 151 16.35 -3.28 -9.68
CA GLY A 151 16.35 -1.85 -9.38
C GLY A 151 15.55 -1.02 -10.38
N PRO A 152 15.73 -1.19 -11.71
CA PRO A 152 14.99 -0.44 -12.71
C PRO A 152 13.47 -0.58 -12.60
N TRP A 153 12.96 -1.80 -12.38
CA TRP A 153 11.52 -2.02 -12.21
C TRP A 153 11.00 -1.37 -10.92
N LEU A 154 11.75 -1.53 -9.83
CA LEU A 154 11.36 -0.95 -8.55
C LEU A 154 11.39 0.59 -8.58
N ASP A 155 12.33 1.17 -9.32
CA ASP A 155 12.41 2.62 -9.56
C ASP A 155 11.20 3.12 -10.38
N ALA A 156 10.83 2.42 -11.46
CA ALA A 156 9.64 2.74 -12.23
C ALA A 156 8.38 2.65 -11.37
N LEU A 157 8.26 1.63 -10.52
CA LEU A 157 7.16 1.48 -9.58
C LEU A 157 7.13 2.63 -8.57
N ALA A 158 8.27 2.98 -7.96
CA ALA A 158 8.35 4.06 -7.00
C ALA A 158 7.97 5.41 -7.61
N ARG A 159 8.37 5.68 -8.85
CA ARG A 159 7.96 6.89 -9.60
C ARG A 159 6.47 6.92 -9.85
N ALA A 160 5.86 5.81 -10.27
CA ALA A 160 4.41 5.74 -10.50
C ALA A 160 3.61 5.96 -9.20
N TYR A 161 4.10 5.45 -8.07
CA TYR A 161 3.53 5.75 -6.76
C TYR A 161 3.65 7.24 -6.41
N ASN A 162 4.82 7.84 -6.63
CA ASN A 162 5.04 9.26 -6.36
C ASN A 162 4.14 10.13 -7.20
N ASP A 163 3.99 9.83 -8.49
CA ASP A 163 3.12 10.56 -9.42
C ASP A 163 1.65 10.43 -8.99
N PHE A 164 1.19 9.22 -8.69
CA PHE A 164 -0.16 9.00 -8.19
C PHE A 164 -0.44 9.81 -6.93
N PHE A 165 0.41 9.71 -5.91
CA PHE A 165 0.20 10.41 -4.65
C PHE A 165 0.48 11.91 -4.73
N PHE A 166 1.22 12.38 -5.71
CA PHE A 166 1.36 13.81 -5.98
C PHE A 166 0.02 14.44 -6.40
N HIS A 167 -0.82 13.73 -7.14
CA HIS A 167 -2.13 14.19 -7.58
C HIS A 167 -3.29 13.74 -6.68
N TYR A 168 -3.02 12.91 -5.67
CA TYR A 168 -4.06 12.36 -4.79
C TYR A 168 -4.63 13.42 -3.86
N ASP A 169 -5.94 13.65 -3.93
CA ASP A 169 -6.68 14.65 -3.14
C ASP A 169 -8.03 14.14 -2.57
N GLU A 170 -8.31 12.85 -2.75
CA GLU A 170 -9.60 12.27 -2.36
C GLU A 170 -9.83 12.25 -0.84
N THR A 171 -8.77 12.04 -0.06
CA THR A 171 -8.84 11.96 1.40
C THR A 171 -7.57 12.56 2.02
N PRO A 172 -7.54 12.86 3.33
CA PRO A 172 -6.32 13.27 4.01
C PRO A 172 -5.15 12.34 3.73
N LEU A 173 -3.98 12.90 3.41
CA LEU A 173 -2.78 12.19 3.02
C LEU A 173 -1.59 12.55 3.91
N LEU A 174 -0.99 11.55 4.56
CA LEU A 174 0.29 11.66 5.23
C LEU A 174 1.38 10.97 4.39
N VAL A 175 2.27 11.75 3.80
CA VAL A 175 3.45 11.25 3.07
C VAL A 175 4.60 11.09 4.04
N VAL A 176 5.10 9.88 4.20
CA VAL A 176 6.18 9.54 5.14
C VAL A 176 7.43 9.16 4.37
N ASN A 177 8.54 9.86 4.60
CA ASN A 177 9.84 9.36 4.14
C ASN A 177 10.27 8.19 5.03
N ALA A 178 10.08 6.98 4.51
CA ALA A 178 10.40 5.74 5.19
C ALA A 178 11.81 5.22 4.89
N SER A 179 12.66 6.00 4.22
CA SER A 179 14.02 5.55 3.84
C SER A 179 14.87 5.26 5.06
N ASP A 180 14.77 6.10 6.08
CA ASP A 180 15.61 6.04 7.28
C ASP A 180 14.84 5.56 8.54
N VAL A 181 13.65 4.94 8.33
CA VAL A 181 12.79 4.39 9.39
C VAL A 181 12.89 2.88 9.40
N ASP A 182 13.11 2.28 10.56
CA ASP A 182 13.04 0.82 10.73
C ASP A 182 11.71 0.41 11.38
N LEU A 183 10.71 0.16 10.54
CA LEU A 183 9.36 -0.22 10.97
C LEU A 183 9.26 -1.65 11.51
N GLU A 184 10.30 -2.48 11.33
CA GLU A 184 10.33 -3.87 11.77
C GLU A 184 11.21 -4.06 13.01
N GLY A 185 12.33 -3.32 13.13
CA GLY A 185 13.34 -3.53 14.15
C GLY A 185 13.42 -2.43 15.20
N ASN A 186 12.81 -1.24 14.99
CA ASN A 186 12.87 -0.13 15.93
C ASN A 186 11.49 0.32 16.43
N PRO A 187 11.08 -0.08 17.63
CA PRO A 187 9.80 0.34 18.21
C PRO A 187 9.64 1.86 18.38
N GLU A 188 10.73 2.60 18.59
CA GLU A 188 10.69 4.06 18.78
C GLU A 188 10.28 4.76 17.48
N ASP A 189 10.79 4.30 16.33
CA ASP A 189 10.41 4.82 15.02
C ASP A 189 8.91 4.60 14.76
N VAL A 190 8.41 3.43 15.13
CA VAL A 190 6.99 3.06 14.98
C VAL A 190 6.13 3.96 15.87
N GLU A 191 6.48 4.14 17.15
CA GLU A 191 5.71 4.98 18.09
C GLU A 191 5.69 6.45 17.65
N ALA A 192 6.84 6.98 17.21
CA ALA A 192 6.92 8.35 16.70
C ALA A 192 6.00 8.56 15.51
N LEU A 193 6.01 7.62 14.57
CA LEU A 193 5.15 7.68 13.39
C LEU A 193 3.66 7.55 13.75
N ILE A 194 3.30 6.64 14.65
CA ILE A 194 1.92 6.48 15.14
C ILE A 194 1.44 7.76 15.82
N ALA A 195 2.29 8.45 16.57
CA ALA A 195 1.94 9.72 17.20
C ALA A 195 1.61 10.81 16.16
N VAL A 196 2.32 10.85 15.04
CA VAL A 196 2.03 11.76 13.91
C VAL A 196 0.71 11.39 13.24
N ILE A 197 0.51 10.10 12.92
CA ILE A 197 -0.72 9.57 12.30
C ILE A 197 -1.95 9.92 13.16
N ARG A 198 -1.84 9.74 14.48
CA ARG A 198 -2.93 10.07 15.41
C ARG A 198 -3.30 11.56 15.44
N LYS A 199 -2.41 12.45 15.04
CA LYS A 199 -2.64 13.91 15.03
C LYS A 199 -3.12 14.41 13.68
N HIS A 200 -2.80 13.72 12.59
CA HIS A 200 -3.17 14.16 11.24
C HIS A 200 -4.67 14.00 11.00
N ARG A 201 -5.35 15.05 10.47
CA ARG A 201 -6.81 15.08 10.31
C ARG A 201 -7.29 15.57 8.97
N LYS A 202 -6.51 16.38 8.26
CA LYS A 202 -6.95 16.98 7.00
C LYS A 202 -5.78 17.42 6.13
N GLY A 203 -6.04 17.48 4.83
CA GLY A 203 -5.08 17.94 3.83
C GLY A 203 -3.91 16.99 3.65
N ARG A 204 -2.84 17.51 3.08
CA ARG A 204 -1.59 16.78 2.84
C ARG A 204 -0.53 17.25 3.83
N GLN A 205 0.15 16.29 4.42
CA GLN A 205 1.31 16.54 5.29
C GLN A 205 2.46 15.65 4.86
N HIS A 206 3.68 16.19 4.90
CA HIS A 206 4.92 15.43 4.73
C HIS A 206 5.58 15.26 6.08
N TYR A 207 6.01 14.05 6.37
CA TYR A 207 6.74 13.70 7.57
C TYR A 207 8.07 13.05 7.20
N VAL A 208 9.14 13.69 7.64
CA VAL A 208 10.51 13.18 7.55
C VAL A 208 10.95 12.86 8.98
N PRO A 209 11.04 11.57 9.34
CA PRO A 209 11.56 11.17 10.64
C PRO A 209 12.98 11.69 10.84
N LEU A 210 13.26 12.21 12.01
CA LEU A 210 14.64 12.50 12.41
C LEU A 210 15.30 11.15 12.63
N GLY A 211 16.10 10.68 11.68
CA GLY A 211 16.73 9.36 11.73
C GLY A 211 17.53 9.20 13.02
N THR A 212 17.29 8.11 13.72
CA THR A 212 18.03 7.73 14.95
C THR A 212 19.37 7.05 14.67
N ARG A 213 19.81 6.97 13.40
CA ARG A 213 21.13 6.43 13.08
C ARG A 213 22.18 7.52 13.24
N PRO A 214 23.15 7.34 14.17
CA PRO A 214 24.38 8.13 14.13
C PRO A 214 25.10 7.84 12.80
N TYR A 215 25.58 8.88 12.16
CA TYR A 215 26.45 8.83 10.97
C TYR A 215 27.70 7.99 11.22
#